data_9f8a130e4f9fbdae2748c6e9a750cda5
#
_entry.id   9f8a130e4f9fbdae2748c6e9a750cda5
#
_cell.length_a   1.000
_cell.length_b   1.000
_cell.length_c   1.000
_cell.angle_alpha   90.00
_cell.angle_beta   90.00
_cell.angle_gamma   90.00
#
_symmetry.space_group_name_H-M   'P 1'
#
loop_
_entity.id
_entity.type
_entity.pdbx_description
1 polymer ?
#
loop_
_entity_poly.entity_id
_entity_poly.type
_entity_poly.pdbx_seq_one_letter_code
_entity_poly.pdbx_strand_id
1 'polypeptide(L)'
;MGYRSDVGFACTPMVKQIIEQVCEWDSDLEELFQCAQDLAHCAKSGRWFWEYAKWYDSYPDIQIMENLMTILDRSELYDEYGMIRIGEEHEDIETKGSPHEFDMYVNRSIDI
;
A
#
# COMPACT_ATOMS: atom_id res chain seq x y z
N MET A 1 -10.69 15.59 -14.71
CA MET A 1 -10.42 14.16 -14.59
C MET A 1 -8.98 13.93 -14.24
N GLY A 2 -8.67 13.04 -13.37
CA GLY A 2 -7.31 12.74 -12.97
C GLY A 2 -6.91 11.34 -13.37
N TYR A 3 -5.60 11.10 -13.37
CA TYR A 3 -5.05 9.76 -13.58
C TYR A 3 -5.37 8.90 -12.37
N ARG A 4 -5.85 7.69 -12.59
CA ARG A 4 -6.28 6.78 -11.53
C ARG A 4 -5.42 5.53 -11.48
N SER A 5 -5.30 4.94 -10.31
CA SER A 5 -4.54 3.71 -10.10
C SER A 5 -5.30 2.78 -9.17
N ASP A 6 -5.10 1.48 -9.39
CA ASP A 6 -5.47 0.47 -8.40
C ASP A 6 -4.23 0.16 -7.57
N VAL A 7 -4.38 0.11 -6.25
CA VAL A 7 -3.25 -0.10 -5.34
C VAL A 7 -3.60 -1.19 -4.35
N GLY A 8 -2.73 -2.21 -4.26
CA GLY A 8 -2.82 -3.25 -3.25
C GLY A 8 -1.62 -3.14 -2.30
N PHE A 9 -1.85 -3.30 -1.01
CA PHE A 9 -0.80 -3.29 0.00
C PHE A 9 -1.09 -4.35 1.04
N ALA A 10 -0.08 -5.15 1.35
CA ALA A 10 -0.18 -6.16 2.39
C ALA A 10 1.06 -6.13 3.27
N CYS A 11 0.91 -6.51 4.52
CA CYS A 11 2.04 -6.49 5.44
C CYS A 11 1.87 -7.48 6.59
N THR A 12 3.00 -7.76 7.25
CA THR A 12 3.04 -8.58 8.45
C THR A 12 2.46 -7.84 9.64
N PRO A 13 2.16 -8.54 10.74
CA PRO A 13 1.69 -7.89 11.97
C PRO A 13 2.63 -6.80 12.49
N MET A 14 3.93 -7.00 12.36
CA MET A 14 4.92 -6.00 12.79
C MET A 14 4.75 -4.68 12.03
N VAL A 15 4.65 -4.75 10.71
CA VAL A 15 4.47 -3.55 9.89
C VAL A 15 3.10 -2.93 10.13
N LYS A 16 2.06 -3.75 10.35
CA LYS A 16 0.74 -3.22 10.67
C LYS A 16 0.77 -2.39 11.94
N GLN A 17 1.51 -2.84 12.97
CA GLN A 17 1.67 -2.07 14.19
C GLN A 17 2.37 -0.73 13.94
N ILE A 18 3.38 -0.72 13.07
CA ILE A 18 4.07 0.51 12.68
C ILE A 18 3.08 1.47 12.00
N ILE A 19 2.27 0.96 11.08
CA ILE A 19 1.26 1.77 10.38
C ILE A 19 0.27 2.35 11.39
N GLU A 20 -0.22 1.56 12.32
CA GLU A 20 -1.17 2.02 13.33
C GLU A 20 -0.57 3.12 14.20
N GLN A 21 0.71 2.99 14.57
CA GLN A 21 1.41 4.03 15.32
C GLN A 21 1.53 5.33 14.53
N VAL A 22 1.88 5.24 13.24
CA VAL A 22 1.98 6.43 12.39
C VAL A 22 0.61 7.08 12.21
N CYS A 23 -0.45 6.30 12.06
CA CYS A 23 -1.81 6.81 11.92
C CYS A 23 -2.27 7.58 13.17
N GLU A 24 -1.77 7.25 14.35
CA GLU A 24 -2.08 8.00 15.57
C GLU A 24 -1.50 9.42 15.53
N TRP A 25 -0.41 9.62 14.77
CA TRP A 25 0.29 10.89 14.68
C TRP A 25 -0.02 11.65 13.41
N ASP A 26 -0.52 10.98 12.37
CA ASP A 26 -0.75 11.57 11.06
C ASP A 26 -2.14 11.24 10.56
N SER A 27 -3.02 12.25 10.57
CA SER A 27 -4.42 12.07 10.14
C SER A 27 -4.55 11.81 8.64
N ASP A 28 -3.62 12.30 7.84
CA ASP A 28 -3.66 12.05 6.39
C ASP A 28 -3.47 10.57 6.09
N LEU A 29 -2.51 9.93 6.76
CA LEU A 29 -2.30 8.49 6.58
C LEU A 29 -3.49 7.69 7.12
N GLU A 30 -4.05 8.09 8.26
CA GLU A 30 -5.22 7.43 8.81
C GLU A 30 -6.39 7.48 7.81
N GLU A 31 -6.67 8.64 7.24
CA GLU A 31 -7.73 8.78 6.23
C GLU A 31 -7.46 7.94 5.00
N LEU A 32 -6.21 7.84 4.56
CA LEU A 32 -5.85 7.02 3.42
C LEU A 32 -6.25 5.56 3.66
N PHE A 33 -5.92 5.01 4.81
CA PHE A 33 -6.27 3.62 5.12
C PHE A 33 -7.77 3.44 5.35
N GLN A 34 -8.47 4.44 5.86
CA GLN A 34 -9.91 4.38 6.01
C GLN A 34 -10.65 4.33 4.67
N CYS A 35 -10.05 4.89 3.61
CA CYS A 35 -10.63 4.85 2.27
C CYS A 35 -10.37 3.52 1.56
N ALA A 36 -9.51 2.67 2.09
CA ALA A 36 -9.18 1.39 1.49
C ALA A 36 -10.22 0.34 1.83
N GLN A 37 -10.35 -0.65 0.95
CA GLN A 37 -11.08 -1.87 1.27
C GLN A 37 -10.16 -2.76 2.10
N ASP A 38 -10.59 -3.14 3.28
CA ASP A 38 -9.83 -4.01 4.18
C ASP A 38 -10.09 -5.46 3.79
N LEU A 39 -9.04 -6.14 3.34
CA LEU A 39 -9.11 -7.53 2.88
C LEU A 39 -8.37 -8.48 3.81
N ALA A 40 -8.02 -8.05 5.01
CA ALA A 40 -7.24 -8.86 5.94
C ALA A 40 -7.98 -10.14 6.33
N HIS A 41 -7.28 -11.27 6.27
CA HIS A 41 -7.82 -12.57 6.67
C HIS A 41 -7.67 -12.80 8.17
N CYS A 42 -6.81 -12.04 8.82
CA CYS A 42 -6.63 -12.12 10.25
C CYS A 42 -6.42 -10.71 10.81
N ALA A 43 -6.84 -10.51 12.06
CA ALA A 43 -6.84 -9.18 12.66
C ALA A 43 -5.43 -8.60 12.88
N LYS A 44 -4.40 -9.44 12.88
CA LYS A 44 -3.03 -9.01 13.18
C LYS A 44 -2.25 -8.54 11.96
N SER A 45 -2.48 -9.13 10.79
CA SER A 45 -1.82 -8.73 9.56
C SER A 45 -2.67 -7.70 8.82
N GLY A 46 -2.06 -7.02 7.85
CA GLY A 46 -2.76 -6.01 7.05
C GLY A 46 -2.87 -6.43 5.60
N ARG A 47 -3.98 -6.10 4.98
CA ARG A 47 -4.20 -6.28 3.55
C ARG A 47 -5.28 -5.30 3.10
N TRP A 48 -4.91 -4.36 2.21
CA TRP A 48 -5.81 -3.29 1.78
C TRP A 48 -5.78 -3.14 0.28
N PHE A 49 -6.89 -2.65 -0.27
CA PHE A 49 -7.01 -2.37 -1.69
C PHE A 49 -7.69 -1.03 -1.89
N TRP A 50 -7.08 -0.18 -2.71
CA TRP A 50 -7.65 1.09 -3.16
C TRP A 50 -8.00 0.92 -4.63
N GLU A 51 -9.28 1.00 -4.95
CA GLU A 51 -9.75 0.90 -6.32
C GLU A 51 -9.89 2.28 -6.92
N TYR A 52 -9.31 2.47 -8.10
CA TYR A 52 -9.49 3.68 -8.89
C TYR A 52 -9.14 4.95 -8.11
N ALA A 53 -8.01 4.94 -7.45
CA ALA A 53 -7.57 6.00 -6.55
C ALA A 53 -6.69 7.02 -7.27
N LYS A 54 -6.73 8.27 -6.80
CA LYS A 54 -5.80 9.30 -7.22
C LYS A 54 -4.51 9.16 -6.41
N TRP A 55 -3.59 8.35 -6.90
CA TRP A 55 -2.36 8.02 -6.20
C TRP A 55 -1.23 8.93 -6.69
N TYR A 56 -1.27 10.19 -6.26
CA TYR A 56 -0.34 11.23 -6.71
C TYR A 56 0.72 11.50 -5.66
N ASP A 57 2.00 11.50 -6.07
CA ASP A 57 3.14 11.76 -5.18
C ASP A 57 3.07 13.15 -4.52
N SER A 58 2.35 14.08 -5.10
CA SER A 58 2.19 15.42 -4.55
C SER A 58 1.18 15.50 -3.40
N TYR A 59 0.36 14.47 -3.21
CA TYR A 59 -0.63 14.46 -2.13
C TYR A 59 0.03 14.10 -0.80
N PRO A 60 -0.28 14.80 0.30
CA PRO A 60 0.35 14.56 1.60
C PRO A 60 0.20 13.13 2.10
N ASP A 61 -0.97 12.52 1.92
CA ASP A 61 -1.23 11.14 2.35
C ASP A 61 -0.36 10.14 1.57
N ILE A 62 -0.21 10.37 0.27
CA ILE A 62 0.63 9.51 -0.57
C ILE A 62 2.10 9.71 -0.23
N GLN A 63 2.53 10.94 0.04
CA GLN A 63 3.91 11.22 0.47
C GLN A 63 4.28 10.47 1.74
N ILE A 64 3.40 10.47 2.73
CA ILE A 64 3.61 9.74 3.98
C ILE A 64 3.71 8.24 3.71
N MET A 65 2.83 7.71 2.87
CA MET A 65 2.83 6.28 2.51
C MET A 65 4.13 5.89 1.80
N GLU A 66 4.56 6.70 0.83
CA GLU A 66 5.80 6.46 0.11
C GLU A 66 7.03 6.54 1.02
N ASN A 67 7.04 7.52 1.92
CA ASN A 67 8.11 7.67 2.90
C ASN A 67 8.17 6.47 3.84
N LEU A 68 7.02 5.97 4.28
CA LEU A 68 6.94 4.80 5.14
C LEU A 68 7.56 3.58 4.44
N MET A 69 7.20 3.34 3.18
CA MET A 69 7.78 2.23 2.42
C MET A 69 9.28 2.38 2.23
N THR A 70 9.76 3.61 2.00
CA THR A 70 11.19 3.88 1.88
C THR A 70 11.92 3.56 3.19
N ILE A 71 11.33 3.93 4.32
CA ILE A 71 11.90 3.63 5.63
C ILE A 71 11.97 2.12 5.86
N LEU A 72 10.92 1.40 5.50
CA LEU A 72 10.89 -0.06 5.63
C LEU A 72 12.00 -0.71 4.79
N ASP A 73 12.19 -0.24 3.55
CA ASP A 73 13.23 -0.76 2.66
C ASP A 73 14.62 -0.52 3.24
N ARG A 74 14.87 0.69 3.75
CA ARG A 74 16.16 1.06 4.33
C ARG A 74 16.45 0.37 5.66
N SER A 75 15.40 -0.09 6.34
CA SER A 75 15.51 -0.85 7.58
C SER A 75 15.57 -2.36 7.35
N GLU A 76 15.74 -2.78 6.11
CA GLU A 76 15.79 -4.19 5.70
C GLU A 76 14.49 -4.94 6.00
N LEU A 77 13.36 -4.23 6.00
CA LEU A 77 12.03 -4.80 6.21
C LEU A 77 11.25 -4.95 4.90
N TYR A 78 11.96 -5.03 3.79
CA TYR A 78 11.37 -5.11 2.45
C TYR A 78 10.59 -6.40 2.20
N ASP A 79 10.81 -7.44 3.01
CA ASP A 79 10.04 -8.69 2.93
C ASP A 79 8.88 -8.74 3.94
N GLU A 80 8.71 -7.69 4.72
CA GLU A 80 7.62 -7.59 5.69
C GLU A 80 6.40 -6.85 5.14
N TYR A 81 6.47 -6.39 3.90
CA TYR A 81 5.36 -5.77 3.22
C TYR A 81 5.45 -5.99 1.71
N GLY A 82 4.35 -5.78 1.01
CA GLY A 82 4.31 -5.78 -0.44
C GLY A 82 3.29 -4.78 -0.94
N MET A 83 3.62 -4.12 -2.05
CA MET A 83 2.73 -3.15 -2.69
C MET A 83 2.75 -3.33 -4.19
N ILE A 84 1.58 -3.24 -4.81
CA ILE A 84 1.43 -3.22 -6.27
C ILE A 84 0.52 -2.06 -6.62
N ARG A 85 0.96 -1.24 -7.58
CA ARG A 85 0.14 -0.17 -8.16
C ARG A 85 0.04 -0.36 -9.66
N ILE A 86 -1.18 -0.34 -10.17
CA ILE A 86 -1.44 -0.40 -11.61
C ILE A 86 -2.17 0.88 -12.02
N GLY A 87 -1.55 1.67 -12.90
CA GLY A 87 -2.14 2.89 -13.43
C GLY A 87 -3.07 2.64 -14.61
N GLU A 88 -3.58 3.73 -15.18
CA GLU A 88 -4.49 3.64 -16.33
C GLU A 88 -3.77 3.19 -17.61
N GLU A 89 -2.48 3.49 -17.73
CA GLU A 89 -1.69 3.04 -18.86
C GLU A 89 -1.28 1.59 -18.66
N HIS A 90 -1.35 0.81 -19.73
CA HIS A 90 -1.14 -0.64 -19.69
C HIS A 90 0.20 -1.05 -19.07
N GLU A 91 1.25 -0.25 -19.28
CA GLU A 91 2.59 -0.56 -18.80
C GLU A 91 2.94 0.14 -17.49
N ASP A 92 2.02 0.93 -16.93
CA ASP A 92 2.27 1.65 -15.68
C ASP A 92 2.00 0.75 -14.49
N ILE A 93 2.98 -0.07 -14.17
CA ILE A 93 2.92 -1.01 -13.06
C ILE A 93 4.11 -0.75 -12.14
N GLU A 94 3.83 -0.56 -10.86
CA GLU A 94 4.86 -0.34 -9.85
C GLU A 94 4.72 -1.38 -8.75
N THR A 95 5.84 -1.97 -8.32
CA THR A 95 5.85 -2.89 -7.19
C THR A 95 6.89 -2.43 -6.19
N LYS A 96 6.60 -2.62 -4.90
CA LYS A 96 7.53 -2.33 -3.80
C LYS A 96 7.49 -3.46 -2.78
N GLY A 97 8.59 -3.63 -2.06
CA GLY A 97 8.69 -4.71 -1.09
C GLY A 97 8.69 -6.08 -1.77
N SER A 98 7.94 -7.01 -1.20
CA SER A 98 7.88 -8.39 -1.68
C SER A 98 6.43 -8.85 -1.83
N PRO A 99 5.71 -8.37 -2.85
CA PRO A 99 4.29 -8.73 -3.02
C PRO A 99 4.04 -10.24 -3.06
N HIS A 100 4.95 -10.99 -3.68
CA HIS A 100 4.80 -12.44 -3.80
C HIS A 100 4.76 -13.17 -2.45
N GLU A 101 5.37 -12.60 -1.41
CA GLU A 101 5.32 -13.17 -0.05
C GLU A 101 3.91 -13.07 0.55
N PHE A 102 3.04 -12.27 -0.04
CA PHE A 102 1.68 -12.04 0.42
C PHE A 102 0.64 -12.53 -0.59
N ASP A 103 1.06 -13.37 -1.52
CA ASP A 103 0.21 -13.90 -2.59
C ASP A 103 -0.45 -12.80 -3.43
N MET A 104 0.27 -11.71 -3.66
CA MET A 104 -0.18 -10.63 -4.52
C MET A 104 0.54 -10.71 -5.87
N TYR A 105 -0.22 -10.66 -6.95
CA TYR A 105 0.31 -10.80 -8.31
C TYR A 105 -0.37 -9.82 -9.26
N VAL A 106 0.31 -9.53 -10.36
CA VAL A 106 -0.23 -8.71 -11.44
C VAL A 106 -0.65 -9.63 -12.59
N ASN A 107 -1.93 -9.54 -12.96
CA ASN A 107 -2.45 -10.26 -14.12
C ASN A 107 -3.57 -9.41 -14.73
N ARG A 108 -3.20 -8.35 -15.48
CA ARG A 108 -4.08 -7.31 -16.00
C ARG A 108 -4.74 -6.48 -14.91
N SER A 109 -4.81 -7.01 -13.71
CA SER A 109 -5.28 -6.34 -12.51
C SER A 109 -4.45 -6.88 -11.35
N ILE A 110 -4.66 -6.33 -10.15
CA ILE A 110 -4.00 -6.82 -8.96
C ILE A 110 -4.81 -8.01 -8.42
N ASP A 111 -4.14 -9.15 -8.32
CA ASP A 111 -4.67 -10.33 -7.63
C ASP A 111 -4.22 -10.24 -6.17
N ILE A 112 -5.16 -9.97 -5.30
CA ILE A 112 -4.88 -9.71 -3.88
C ILE A 112 -5.91 -10.45 -2.96
#